data_632e76a9efd4e8c4588717a15f66eae9
#
_entry.id   632e76a9efd4e8c4588717a15f66eae9
#
_cell.length_a   1.000
_cell.length_b   1.000
_cell.length_c   1.000
_cell.angle_alpha   90.00
_cell.angle_beta   90.00
_cell.angle_gamma   90.00
#
_symmetry.space_group_name_H-M   'P 1'
#
loop_
_entity.id
_entity.type
_entity.pdbx_description
1 polymer ?
#
loop_
_entity_poly.entity_id
_entity_poly.type
_entity_poly.pdbx_seq_one_letter_code
_entity_poly.pdbx_strand_id
1 'polypeptide(L)'
;MKDQKRFAALALSAVMVFSMAGSVSAAQKVESKDDLAGATIGVQLGTTGDLDASDYEKDGSTVERYSKGSEAVQALKAGQIDCVIIDSQPAQKFVENNDDLKILDEPFEEEEYAICLKKGNDAVSYTHLRAHETL
;
A
#
# COMPACT_ATOMS: atom_id res chain seq x y z
N MET A 1 76.93 4.28 -20.10
CA MET A 1 76.86 3.72 -18.75
C MET A 1 75.97 4.61 -17.91
N LYS A 2 74.76 4.21 -17.65
CA LYS A 2 73.94 4.43 -16.47
C LYS A 2 72.50 4.15 -16.81
N ASP A 3 72.10 2.99 -16.41
CA ASP A 3 70.72 2.51 -16.51
C ASP A 3 69.83 3.32 -15.58
N GLN A 4 68.92 4.04 -16.16
CA GLN A 4 67.80 4.61 -15.39
C GLN A 4 66.60 3.64 -15.47
N LYS A 5 66.47 2.88 -14.40
CA LYS A 5 65.25 2.06 -14.16
C LYS A 5 64.10 2.99 -13.87
N ARG A 6 63.21 3.15 -14.83
CA ARG A 6 61.89 3.80 -14.66
C ARG A 6 61.00 2.87 -13.88
N PHE A 7 60.81 3.13 -12.60
CA PHE A 7 59.73 2.53 -11.83
C PHE A 7 58.43 3.15 -12.27
N ALA A 8 57.65 2.42 -13.04
CA ALA A 8 56.25 2.72 -13.28
C ALA A 8 55.45 2.29 -12.06
N ALA A 9 55.03 3.25 -11.26
CA ALA A 9 54.06 3.00 -10.20
C ALA A 9 52.70 2.85 -10.83
N LEU A 10 52.21 1.59 -10.94
CA LEU A 10 50.82 1.32 -11.21
C LEU A 10 49.99 1.67 -9.98
N ALA A 11 49.32 2.80 -10.01
CA ALA A 11 48.28 3.12 -9.07
C ALA A 11 47.05 2.28 -9.41
N LEU A 12 46.89 1.21 -8.68
CA LEU A 12 45.66 0.38 -8.73
C LEU A 12 44.57 1.13 -7.96
N SER A 13 43.79 1.95 -8.67
CA SER A 13 42.59 2.56 -8.11
C SER A 13 41.52 1.47 -7.99
N ALA A 14 41.35 0.93 -6.79
CA ALA A 14 40.26 0.07 -6.44
C ALA A 14 38.99 0.93 -6.46
N VAL A 15 38.22 0.84 -7.57
CA VAL A 15 36.85 1.31 -7.64
C VAL A 15 36.05 0.39 -6.74
N MET A 16 35.79 0.81 -5.49
CA MET A 16 34.74 0.19 -4.68
C MET A 16 33.40 0.49 -5.33
N VAL A 17 32.92 -0.42 -6.14
CA VAL A 17 31.50 -0.48 -6.52
C VAL A 17 30.76 -0.84 -5.25
N PHE A 18 30.25 0.17 -4.55
CA PHE A 18 29.30 0.00 -3.48
C PHE A 18 27.99 -0.49 -4.10
N SER A 19 27.90 -1.80 -4.25
CA SER A 19 26.70 -2.49 -4.62
C SER A 19 25.68 -2.24 -3.51
N MET A 20 24.87 -1.19 -3.64
CA MET A 20 23.63 -1.13 -2.90
C MET A 20 22.76 -2.28 -3.43
N ALA A 21 22.94 -3.44 -2.83
CA ALA A 21 21.94 -4.49 -2.89
C ALA A 21 20.70 -3.92 -2.16
N GLY A 22 19.90 -3.18 -2.88
CA GLY A 22 18.51 -3.00 -2.51
C GLY A 22 17.97 -4.41 -2.44
N SER A 23 17.64 -4.87 -1.25
CA SER A 23 16.86 -6.08 -1.07
C SER A 23 15.57 -5.86 -1.83
N VAL A 24 15.48 -6.38 -3.03
CA VAL A 24 14.19 -6.63 -3.67
C VAL A 24 13.59 -7.70 -2.77
N SER A 25 12.79 -7.27 -1.79
CA SER A 25 11.94 -8.18 -1.04
C SER A 25 11.11 -8.89 -2.11
N ALA A 26 11.24 -10.20 -2.19
CA ALA A 26 10.37 -10.98 -3.05
C ALA A 26 8.95 -10.65 -2.60
N ALA A 27 8.10 -10.19 -3.52
CA ALA A 27 6.73 -9.83 -3.22
C ALA A 27 6.08 -10.97 -2.43
N GLN A 28 5.60 -10.67 -1.23
CA GLN A 28 4.94 -11.65 -0.39
C GLN A 28 3.57 -11.93 -0.99
N LYS A 29 3.25 -13.21 -1.17
CA LYS A 29 1.94 -13.60 -1.67
C LYS A 29 0.93 -13.49 -0.53
N VAL A 30 0.02 -12.54 -0.63
CA VAL A 30 -1.07 -12.33 0.33
C VAL A 30 -2.33 -13.00 -0.22
N GLU A 31 -2.86 -13.99 0.49
CA GLU A 31 -4.10 -14.73 0.15
C GLU A 31 -5.15 -14.67 1.27
N SER A 32 -4.73 -14.28 2.46
CA SER A 32 -5.58 -14.16 3.65
C SER A 32 -5.09 -13.02 4.56
N LYS A 33 -5.85 -12.70 5.60
CA LYS A 33 -5.42 -11.75 6.64
C LYS A 33 -4.16 -12.20 7.39
N ASP A 34 -3.98 -13.51 7.56
CA ASP A 34 -2.83 -14.07 8.27
C ASP A 34 -1.51 -13.81 7.53
N ASP A 35 -1.56 -13.63 6.21
CA ASP A 35 -0.40 -13.34 5.39
C ASP A 35 0.03 -11.86 5.43
N LEU A 36 -0.70 -11.01 6.14
CA LEU A 36 -0.36 -9.59 6.28
C LEU A 36 0.87 -9.37 7.17
N ALA A 37 1.17 -10.28 8.09
CA ALA A 37 2.34 -10.21 8.94
C ALA A 37 3.63 -10.21 8.10
N GLY A 38 4.44 -9.16 8.23
CA GLY A 38 5.67 -8.98 7.45
C GLY A 38 5.47 -8.47 6.02
N ALA A 39 4.23 -8.29 5.54
CA ALA A 39 3.93 -7.77 4.21
C ALA A 39 4.11 -6.24 4.14
N THR A 40 4.27 -5.74 2.91
CA THR A 40 4.21 -4.31 2.61
C THR A 40 2.79 -3.95 2.17
N ILE A 41 2.08 -3.22 3.02
CA ILE A 41 0.65 -2.92 2.89
C ILE A 41 0.48 -1.47 2.42
N GLY A 42 -0.19 -1.26 1.29
CA GLY A 42 -0.56 0.07 0.82
C GLY A 42 -1.93 0.48 1.36
N VAL A 43 -2.05 1.72 1.82
CA VAL A 43 -3.30 2.28 2.34
C VAL A 43 -3.51 3.70 1.83
N GLN A 44 -4.75 4.18 1.84
CA GLN A 44 -5.02 5.59 1.69
C GLN A 44 -4.89 6.29 3.05
N LEU A 45 -4.05 7.31 3.12
CA LEU A 45 -3.77 8.06 4.34
C LEU A 45 -5.06 8.58 5.00
N GLY A 46 -5.20 8.31 6.31
CA GLY A 46 -6.26 8.84 7.14
C GLY A 46 -7.60 8.12 7.00
N THR A 47 -7.65 6.96 6.38
CA THR A 47 -8.83 6.09 6.34
C THR A 47 -8.83 5.11 7.51
N THR A 48 -9.96 4.43 7.75
CA THR A 48 -10.04 3.31 8.70
C THR A 48 -9.05 2.21 8.35
N GLY A 49 -8.92 1.88 7.06
CA GLY A 49 -7.93 0.93 6.59
C GLY A 49 -6.47 1.30 6.91
N ASP A 50 -6.13 2.60 7.00
CA ASP A 50 -4.81 3.07 7.49
C ASP A 50 -4.64 2.79 8.99
N LEU A 51 -5.69 3.05 9.78
CA LEU A 51 -5.66 2.80 11.22
C LEU A 51 -5.50 1.30 11.52
N ASP A 52 -6.30 0.47 10.87
CA ASP A 52 -6.29 -0.98 11.05
C ASP A 52 -4.99 -1.62 10.55
N ALA A 53 -4.49 -1.18 9.39
CA ALA A 53 -3.21 -1.63 8.87
C ALA A 53 -2.03 -1.30 9.80
N SER A 54 -2.12 -0.19 10.54
CA SER A 54 -1.07 0.23 11.48
C SER A 54 -0.87 -0.75 12.64
N ASP A 55 -1.87 -1.56 12.97
CA ASP A 55 -1.73 -2.58 13.99
C ASP A 55 -0.79 -3.73 13.54
N TYR A 56 -0.71 -3.99 12.25
CA TYR A 56 0.19 -5.00 11.68
C TYR A 56 1.66 -4.54 11.65
N GLU A 57 1.94 -3.25 11.86
CA GLU A 57 3.34 -2.78 12.02
C GLU A 57 4.03 -3.45 13.22
N LYS A 58 3.26 -3.84 14.24
CA LYS A 58 3.75 -4.58 15.41
C LYS A 58 4.19 -6.00 15.07
N ASP A 59 3.62 -6.56 14.00
CA ASP A 59 3.89 -7.91 13.49
C ASP A 59 4.95 -7.90 12.37
N GLY A 60 5.64 -6.77 12.19
CA GLY A 60 6.74 -6.60 11.25
C GLY A 60 6.33 -6.19 9.85
N SER A 61 5.07 -5.83 9.63
CA SER A 61 4.59 -5.28 8.35
C SER A 61 5.05 -3.85 8.14
N THR A 62 5.15 -3.44 6.88
CA THR A 62 5.40 -2.06 6.49
C THR A 62 4.13 -1.46 5.93
N VAL A 63 3.67 -0.33 6.46
CA VAL A 63 2.48 0.37 5.97
C VAL A 63 2.89 1.58 5.15
N GLU A 64 2.63 1.51 3.84
CA GLU A 64 2.90 2.58 2.88
C GLU A 64 1.63 3.41 2.66
N ARG A 65 1.70 4.69 3.00
CA ARG A 65 0.56 5.61 2.99
C ARG A 65 0.56 6.47 1.75
N TYR A 66 -0.52 6.40 0.97
CA TYR A 66 -0.71 7.14 -0.27
C TYR A 66 -1.79 8.20 -0.12
N SER A 67 -1.68 9.30 -0.83
CA SER A 67 -2.71 10.37 -0.82
C SER A 67 -4.02 9.92 -1.48
N LYS A 68 -3.94 8.94 -2.40
CA LYS A 68 -5.09 8.39 -3.12
C LYS A 68 -4.98 6.87 -3.24
N GLY A 69 -6.12 6.18 -3.16
CA GLY A 69 -6.18 4.74 -3.39
C GLY A 69 -5.64 4.31 -4.76
N SER A 70 -5.82 5.14 -5.79
CA SER A 70 -5.27 4.87 -7.13
C SER A 70 -3.73 4.85 -7.17
N GLU A 71 -3.07 5.62 -6.32
CA GLU A 71 -1.60 5.62 -6.20
C GLU A 71 -1.12 4.32 -5.54
N ALA A 72 -1.83 3.87 -4.49
CA ALA A 72 -1.57 2.58 -3.85
C ALA A 72 -1.73 1.41 -4.85
N VAL A 73 -2.79 1.43 -5.66
CA VAL A 73 -3.01 0.40 -6.70
C VAL A 73 -1.91 0.42 -7.76
N GLN A 74 -1.42 1.58 -8.17
CA GLN A 74 -0.28 1.67 -9.09
C GLN A 74 1.01 1.10 -8.48
N ALA A 75 1.27 1.36 -7.19
CA ALA A 75 2.40 0.80 -6.48
C ALA A 75 2.30 -0.74 -6.36
N LEU A 76 1.10 -1.28 -6.14
CA LEU A 76 0.82 -2.72 -6.16
C LEU A 76 1.16 -3.33 -7.53
N LYS A 77 0.68 -2.73 -8.61
CA LYS A 77 0.97 -3.17 -9.98
C LYS A 77 2.44 -3.08 -10.34
N ALA A 78 3.16 -2.11 -9.79
CA ALA A 78 4.60 -1.95 -9.95
C ALA A 78 5.41 -2.94 -9.08
N GLY A 79 4.77 -3.73 -8.21
CA GLY A 79 5.44 -4.66 -7.31
C GLY A 79 6.21 -3.98 -6.18
N GLN A 80 5.85 -2.76 -5.83
CA GLN A 80 6.46 -2.01 -4.73
C GLN A 80 5.85 -2.36 -3.38
N ILE A 81 4.61 -2.81 -3.38
CA ILE A 81 3.86 -3.26 -2.21
C ILE A 81 3.20 -4.61 -2.52
N ASP A 82 2.83 -5.35 -1.50
CA ASP A 82 2.30 -6.70 -1.61
C ASP A 82 0.76 -6.74 -1.70
N CYS A 83 0.09 -5.79 -1.03
CA CYS A 83 -1.36 -5.67 -1.05
C CYS A 83 -1.82 -4.24 -0.78
N VAL A 84 -3.10 -3.97 -1.00
CA VAL A 84 -3.76 -2.69 -0.69
C VAL A 84 -4.99 -2.96 0.17
N ILE A 85 -5.10 -2.26 1.29
CA ILE A 85 -6.33 -2.22 2.11
C ILE A 85 -7.09 -0.95 1.72
N ILE A 86 -8.29 -1.14 1.22
CA ILE A 86 -9.16 -0.07 0.71
C ILE A 86 -10.62 -0.51 0.77
N ASP A 87 -11.54 0.45 0.82
CA ASP A 87 -12.97 0.17 0.82
C ASP A 87 -13.40 -0.71 -0.36
N SER A 88 -14.38 -1.57 -0.13
CA SER A 88 -14.84 -2.56 -1.10
C SER A 88 -15.37 -1.96 -2.41
N GLN A 89 -16.06 -0.82 -2.37
CA GLN A 89 -16.59 -0.19 -3.59
C GLN A 89 -15.48 0.34 -4.52
N PRO A 90 -14.49 1.14 -4.06
CA PRO A 90 -13.32 1.48 -4.87
C PRO A 90 -12.54 0.24 -5.33
N ALA A 91 -12.37 -0.77 -4.46
CA ALA A 91 -11.66 -2.01 -4.81
C ALA A 91 -12.30 -2.71 -6.01
N GLN A 92 -13.64 -2.85 -6.03
CA GLN A 92 -14.36 -3.45 -7.16
C GLN A 92 -14.10 -2.70 -8.47
N LYS A 93 -14.13 -1.37 -8.45
CA LYS A 93 -13.85 -0.56 -9.65
C LYS A 93 -12.43 -0.71 -10.16
N PHE A 94 -11.46 -0.88 -9.25
CA PHE A 94 -10.07 -1.13 -9.66
C PHE A 94 -9.92 -2.50 -10.31
N VAL A 95 -10.54 -3.54 -9.77
CA VAL A 95 -10.50 -4.89 -10.33
C VAL A 95 -11.24 -4.98 -11.67
N GLU A 96 -12.39 -4.32 -11.82
CA GLU A 96 -13.13 -4.26 -13.09
C GLU A 96 -12.29 -3.68 -14.25
N ASN A 97 -11.35 -2.80 -13.95
CA ASN A 97 -10.49 -2.14 -14.94
C ASN A 97 -9.06 -2.71 -14.99
N ASN A 98 -8.76 -3.74 -14.22
CA ASN A 98 -7.43 -4.34 -14.15
C ASN A 98 -7.53 -5.84 -13.93
N ASP A 99 -7.40 -6.61 -14.98
CA ASP A 99 -7.51 -8.09 -14.98
C ASP A 99 -6.37 -8.77 -14.18
N ASP A 100 -5.33 -8.04 -13.86
CA ASP A 100 -4.18 -8.49 -13.06
C ASP A 100 -4.37 -8.32 -11.56
N LEU A 101 -5.51 -7.76 -11.12
CA LEU A 101 -5.86 -7.56 -9.72
C LEU A 101 -7.01 -8.49 -9.30
N LYS A 102 -7.02 -8.84 -8.03
CA LYS A 102 -8.13 -9.57 -7.40
C LYS A 102 -8.48 -8.97 -6.04
N ILE A 103 -9.71 -9.13 -5.63
CA ILE A 103 -10.16 -8.87 -4.25
C ILE A 103 -10.15 -10.22 -3.52
N LEU A 104 -9.71 -10.24 -2.27
CA LEU A 104 -9.83 -11.43 -1.43
C LEU A 104 -11.30 -11.65 -1.04
N ASP A 105 -11.70 -12.92 -0.96
CA ASP A 105 -13.09 -13.28 -0.64
C ASP A 105 -13.47 -12.91 0.81
N GLU A 106 -12.48 -12.88 1.70
CA GLU A 106 -12.67 -12.52 3.09
C GLU A 106 -12.57 -10.99 3.25
N PRO A 107 -13.61 -10.32 3.79
CA PRO A 107 -13.54 -8.89 4.06
C PRO A 107 -12.51 -8.61 5.17
N PHE A 108 -11.79 -7.49 5.04
CA PHE A 108 -10.79 -7.11 6.03
C PHE A 108 -11.44 -6.72 7.36
N GLU A 109 -12.43 -5.86 7.32
CA GLU A 109 -13.26 -5.43 8.45
C GLU A 109 -14.71 -5.21 8.01
N GLU A 110 -15.66 -5.43 8.91
CA GLU A 110 -17.04 -5.00 8.76
C GLU A 110 -17.22 -3.68 9.51
N GLU A 111 -17.53 -2.60 8.79
CA GLU A 111 -17.69 -1.28 9.37
C GLU A 111 -19.15 -0.87 9.38
N GLU A 112 -19.59 -0.31 10.51
CA GLU A 112 -20.88 0.36 10.66
C GLU A 112 -20.69 1.87 10.51
N TYR A 113 -21.38 2.48 9.54
CA TYR A 113 -21.37 3.92 9.35
C TYR A 113 -22.60 4.57 9.94
N ALA A 114 -22.42 5.74 10.55
CA ALA A 114 -23.51 6.57 11.05
C ALA A 114 -23.42 7.97 10.44
N ILE A 115 -24.56 8.54 10.09
CA ILE A 115 -24.65 9.93 9.63
C ILE A 115 -24.99 10.81 10.83
N CYS A 116 -24.10 11.72 11.17
CA CYS A 116 -24.32 12.70 12.23
C CYS A 116 -24.86 14.01 11.65
N LEU A 117 -25.99 14.47 12.15
CA LEU A 117 -26.62 15.72 11.77
C LEU A 117 -26.62 16.68 12.95
N LYS A 118 -26.60 17.99 12.65
CA LYS A 118 -26.79 19.00 13.68
C LYS A 118 -28.17 18.84 14.30
N LYS A 119 -28.25 18.78 15.62
CA LYS A 119 -29.51 18.66 16.33
C LYS A 119 -30.47 19.80 15.94
N GLY A 120 -31.70 19.45 15.57
CA GLY A 120 -32.71 20.39 15.06
C GLY A 120 -32.68 20.61 13.53
N ASN A 121 -31.86 19.88 12.80
CA ASN A 121 -31.88 19.91 11.32
C ASN A 121 -32.73 18.77 10.73
N ASP A 122 -34.02 18.77 11.11
CA ASP A 122 -34.94 17.69 10.76
C ASP A 122 -35.23 17.62 9.25
N ALA A 123 -35.10 18.72 8.50
CA ALA A 123 -35.33 18.77 7.07
C ALA A 123 -34.34 17.91 6.28
N VAL A 124 -33.08 17.86 6.68
CA VAL A 124 -32.05 17.03 5.98
C VAL A 124 -32.24 15.56 6.34
N SER A 125 -32.56 15.24 7.60
CA SER A 125 -32.85 13.90 8.04
C SER A 125 -34.03 13.29 7.27
N TYR A 126 -35.09 14.06 7.06
CA TYR A 126 -36.28 13.59 6.37
C TYR A 126 -36.09 13.34 4.87
N THR A 127 -35.26 14.15 4.23
CA THR A 127 -34.98 14.03 2.78
C THR A 127 -34.12 12.82 2.46
N HIS A 128 -33.12 12.51 3.28
CA HIS A 128 -32.22 11.38 3.05
C HIS A 128 -32.83 10.02 3.41
N LEU A 129 -33.56 9.93 4.52
CA LEU A 129 -34.21 8.67 4.91
C LEU A 129 -35.32 8.24 3.93
N ARG A 130 -36.08 9.19 3.37
CA ARG A 130 -37.12 8.89 2.38
C ARG A 130 -36.60 8.45 1.04
N ALA A 131 -35.41 8.85 0.63
CA ALA A 131 -34.80 8.42 -0.63
C ALA A 131 -34.46 6.92 -0.62
N HIS A 132 -34.26 6.33 0.54
CA HIS A 132 -33.98 4.88 0.70
C HIS A 132 -35.24 4.01 0.78
N GLU A 133 -36.40 4.57 1.08
CA GLU A 133 -37.65 3.80 1.18
C GLU A 133 -38.39 3.62 -0.16
N THR A 134 -37.90 4.22 -1.24
CA THR A 134 -38.56 4.17 -2.59
C THR A 134 -37.83 3.33 -3.63
N LEU A 135 -36.92 2.45 -3.21
CA LEU A 135 -36.24 1.49 -4.11
C LEU A 135 -36.75 0.08 -3.87
#